data_c170411b66d5af46e36305c14ff7f141
#
_entry.id   c170411b66d5af46e36305c14ff7f141
#
_cell.length_a   1.000
_cell.length_b   1.000
_cell.length_c   1.000
_cell.angle_alpha   90.00
_cell.angle_beta   90.00
_cell.angle_gamma   90.00
#
_symmetry.space_group_name_H-M   'P 1'
#
loop_
_entity.id
_entity.type
_entity.pdbx_description
1 polymer ?
#
loop_
_entity_poly.entity_id
_entity_poly.type
_entity_poly.pdbx_seq_one_letter_code
_entity_poly.pdbx_strand_id
1 'polypeptide(L)'
;FRRVLFRSGDEKIALITMDSIDQHWVTLNEGAQAEAKALGVTVSFMSPNTKDDAQQIECVNNAVAGGYEAIIVAANGPDAISSALKEAASTGVKIVYVDSPANVEAEATFSTDNEAAGTTAGNEMLKALKDAGVTSGKIGIVNVNAATDSTVKREAGFRKAFEGTDFELMETQYGEGDAAKSQTIAENYITQGVVGIFGCNEGSTTGTGNAIKASGNTGIIGVGFDKSDAIMNLINDGYLLCTMAQNPDLMGKDGVDAAVRALQGQTLGGLTTDTGVSVIKAD
;
A
#
# COMPACT_ATOMS: atom_id res chain seq x y z
N PHE A 1 -34.83 -6.55 25.87
CA PHE A 1 -34.69 -6.75 24.43
C PHE A 1 -34.96 -5.42 23.71
N ARG A 2 -33.96 -4.59 23.48
CA ARG A 2 -34.04 -3.46 22.57
C ARG A 2 -33.91 -4.05 21.17
N ARG A 3 -34.99 -4.10 20.42
CA ARG A 3 -34.99 -4.34 18.99
C ARG A 3 -34.09 -3.26 18.38
N VAL A 4 -32.86 -3.62 17.96
CA VAL A 4 -32.06 -2.82 17.04
C VAL A 4 -32.87 -2.84 15.74
N LEU A 5 -33.50 -1.74 15.43
CA LEU A 5 -34.13 -1.52 14.13
C LEU A 5 -32.98 -1.47 13.13
N PHE A 6 -32.81 -2.53 12.34
CA PHE A 6 -32.00 -2.50 11.16
C PHE A 6 -32.47 -1.32 10.30
N ARG A 7 -31.68 -0.24 10.27
CA ARG A 7 -31.79 0.75 9.21
C ARG A 7 -31.17 0.07 7.99
N SER A 8 -32.01 -0.38 7.11
CA SER A 8 -31.60 -0.97 5.83
C SER A 8 -31.33 0.15 4.85
N GLY A 9 -30.09 0.30 4.38
CA GLY A 9 -29.83 0.85 3.06
C GLY A 9 -29.46 2.33 2.96
N ASP A 10 -29.37 3.09 4.06
CA ASP A 10 -29.04 4.52 4.00
C ASP A 10 -27.65 4.86 4.60
N GLU A 11 -26.90 3.86 5.09
CA GLU A 11 -25.57 4.11 5.65
C GLU A 11 -24.62 4.57 4.54
N LYS A 12 -24.04 5.77 4.74
CA LYS A 12 -23.05 6.36 3.86
C LYS A 12 -21.65 6.10 4.40
N ILE A 13 -20.87 5.36 3.63
CA ILE A 13 -19.48 5.04 3.94
C ILE A 13 -18.58 5.70 2.90
N ALA A 14 -17.57 6.46 3.34
CA ALA A 14 -16.53 6.99 2.47
C ALA A 14 -15.34 6.02 2.44
N LEU A 15 -14.83 5.73 1.24
CA LEU A 15 -13.55 5.05 1.04
C LEU A 15 -12.55 6.06 0.52
N ILE A 16 -11.46 6.28 1.27
CA ILE A 16 -10.43 7.28 1.00
C ILE A 16 -9.09 6.58 0.93
N THR A 17 -8.53 6.41 -0.26
CA THR A 17 -7.20 5.85 -0.50
C THR A 17 -6.14 6.94 -0.68
N MET A 18 -4.88 6.58 -0.86
CA MET A 18 -3.80 7.55 -1.03
C MET A 18 -3.88 8.28 -2.37
N ASP A 19 -4.34 7.61 -3.41
CA ASP A 19 -4.71 8.16 -4.72
C ASP A 19 -5.82 7.30 -5.35
N SER A 20 -6.25 7.69 -6.56
CA SER A 20 -7.28 7.00 -7.32
C SER A 20 -6.77 6.33 -8.61
N ILE A 21 -5.44 6.27 -8.80
CA ILE A 21 -4.80 5.92 -10.08
C ILE A 21 -4.15 4.54 -10.03
N ASP A 22 -3.39 4.22 -8.96
CA ASP A 22 -2.71 2.93 -8.83
C ASP A 22 -3.74 1.78 -8.89
N GLN A 23 -3.43 0.73 -9.63
CA GLN A 23 -4.31 -0.42 -9.79
C GLN A 23 -4.61 -1.11 -8.45
N HIS A 24 -3.70 -1.03 -7.50
CA HIS A 24 -3.91 -1.44 -6.12
C HIS A 24 -5.18 -0.81 -5.51
N TRP A 25 -5.34 0.52 -5.64
CA TRP A 25 -6.51 1.22 -5.10
C TRP A 25 -7.79 0.95 -5.89
N VAL A 26 -7.68 0.78 -7.20
CA VAL A 26 -8.82 0.37 -8.05
C VAL A 26 -9.34 -0.99 -7.59
N THR A 27 -8.46 -1.97 -7.41
CA THR A 27 -8.82 -3.32 -6.95
C THR A 27 -9.39 -3.31 -5.53
N LEU A 28 -8.83 -2.49 -4.63
CA LEU A 28 -9.37 -2.31 -3.28
C LEU A 28 -10.80 -1.75 -3.32
N ASN A 29 -11.03 -0.73 -4.15
CA ASN A 29 -12.38 -0.18 -4.34
C ASN A 29 -13.35 -1.21 -4.94
N GLU A 30 -12.92 -2.04 -5.91
CA GLU A 30 -13.76 -3.10 -6.47
C GLU A 30 -14.23 -4.09 -5.39
N GLY A 31 -13.33 -4.52 -4.50
CA GLY A 31 -13.66 -5.35 -3.34
C GLY A 31 -14.66 -4.66 -2.40
N ALA A 32 -14.43 -3.39 -2.10
CA ALA A 32 -15.33 -2.57 -1.27
C ALA A 32 -16.72 -2.42 -1.90
N GLN A 33 -16.82 -2.13 -3.20
CA GLN A 33 -18.10 -2.00 -3.91
C GLN A 33 -18.86 -3.32 -3.98
N ALA A 34 -18.16 -4.43 -4.16
CA ALA A 34 -18.77 -5.76 -4.16
C ALA A 34 -19.42 -6.08 -2.80
N GLU A 35 -18.72 -5.80 -1.69
CA GLU A 35 -19.24 -6.02 -0.35
C GLU A 35 -20.37 -5.03 -0.01
N ALA A 36 -20.23 -3.76 -0.38
CA ALA A 36 -21.28 -2.77 -0.21
C ALA A 36 -22.59 -3.21 -0.86
N LYS A 37 -22.50 -3.73 -2.08
CA LYS A 37 -23.65 -4.28 -2.80
C LYS A 37 -24.26 -5.50 -2.07
N ALA A 38 -23.42 -6.39 -1.53
CA ALA A 38 -23.86 -7.58 -0.80
C ALA A 38 -24.60 -7.21 0.49
N LEU A 39 -24.11 -6.18 1.19
CA LEU A 39 -24.68 -5.70 2.46
C LEU A 39 -25.81 -4.67 2.28
N GLY A 40 -26.05 -4.16 1.06
CA GLY A 40 -27.07 -3.18 0.76
C GLY A 40 -26.75 -1.78 1.29
N VAL A 41 -25.49 -1.41 1.41
CA VAL A 41 -25.01 -0.09 1.85
C VAL A 41 -24.39 0.69 0.69
N THR A 42 -24.16 1.99 0.88
CA THR A 42 -23.51 2.86 -0.13
C THR A 42 -22.08 3.17 0.29
N VAL A 43 -21.12 2.84 -0.58
CA VAL A 43 -19.72 3.24 -0.45
C VAL A 43 -19.36 4.23 -1.55
N SER A 44 -18.86 5.40 -1.15
CA SER A 44 -18.37 6.43 -2.09
C SER A 44 -16.85 6.45 -2.08
N PHE A 45 -16.23 6.28 -3.25
CA PHE A 45 -14.79 6.40 -3.44
C PHE A 45 -14.42 7.88 -3.57
N MET A 46 -13.73 8.44 -2.58
CA MET A 46 -13.46 9.87 -2.42
C MET A 46 -11.95 10.13 -2.28
N SER A 47 -11.17 9.58 -3.18
CA SER A 47 -9.71 9.64 -3.08
C SER A 47 -9.11 10.80 -3.87
N PRO A 48 -7.96 11.33 -3.46
CA PRO A 48 -7.23 12.34 -4.23
C PRO A 48 -6.70 11.77 -5.55
N ASN A 49 -6.28 12.64 -6.46
CA ASN A 49 -5.67 12.21 -7.73
C ASN A 49 -4.18 11.88 -7.60
N THR A 50 -3.55 12.35 -6.52
CA THR A 50 -2.13 12.14 -6.23
C THR A 50 -1.93 11.87 -4.75
N LYS A 51 -0.83 11.22 -4.38
CA LYS A 51 -0.45 10.99 -2.97
C LYS A 51 -0.03 12.32 -2.32
N ASP A 52 -1.03 13.05 -1.82
CA ASP A 52 -0.88 14.37 -1.21
C ASP A 52 -1.69 14.44 0.08
N ASP A 53 -1.03 14.75 1.20
CA ASP A 53 -1.65 14.77 2.53
C ASP A 53 -2.75 15.82 2.63
N ALA A 54 -2.58 17.00 2.03
CA ALA A 54 -3.57 18.07 2.11
C ALA A 54 -4.85 17.70 1.34
N GLN A 55 -4.71 17.11 0.16
CA GLN A 55 -5.85 16.63 -0.60
C GLN A 55 -6.56 15.48 0.12
N GLN A 56 -5.81 14.57 0.78
CA GLN A 56 -6.42 13.48 1.53
C GLN A 56 -7.18 14.01 2.76
N ILE A 57 -6.64 15.00 3.47
CA ILE A 57 -7.34 15.70 4.58
C ILE A 57 -8.62 16.36 4.06
N GLU A 58 -8.59 16.99 2.88
CA GLU A 58 -9.78 17.57 2.26
C GLU A 58 -10.85 16.50 1.98
N CYS A 59 -10.46 15.32 1.50
CA CYS A 59 -11.38 14.19 1.31
C CYS A 59 -12.06 13.78 2.63
N VAL A 60 -11.31 13.71 3.75
CA VAL A 60 -11.87 13.42 5.08
C VAL A 60 -12.87 14.49 5.50
N ASN A 61 -12.50 15.76 5.38
CA ASN A 61 -13.38 16.88 5.73
C ASN A 61 -14.65 16.91 4.90
N ASN A 62 -14.55 16.63 3.60
CA ASN A 62 -15.69 16.52 2.69
C ASN A 62 -16.60 15.35 3.04
N ALA A 63 -16.04 14.21 3.48
CA ALA A 63 -16.83 13.08 3.95
C ALA A 63 -17.64 13.47 5.21
N VAL A 64 -17.00 14.11 6.20
CA VAL A 64 -17.69 14.59 7.42
C VAL A 64 -18.79 15.59 7.06
N ALA A 65 -18.50 16.60 6.23
CA ALA A 65 -19.47 17.60 5.79
C ALA A 65 -20.62 16.99 4.96
N GLY A 66 -20.34 15.91 4.20
CA GLY A 66 -21.32 15.16 3.43
C GLY A 66 -22.20 14.22 4.24
N GLY A 67 -21.99 14.15 5.57
CA GLY A 67 -22.78 13.33 6.48
C GLY A 67 -22.49 11.82 6.34
N TYR A 68 -21.26 11.46 6.00
CA TYR A 68 -20.83 10.08 6.01
C TYR A 68 -20.68 9.58 7.45
N GLU A 69 -21.18 8.37 7.72
CA GLU A 69 -21.23 7.80 9.06
C GLU A 69 -20.00 6.93 9.39
N ALA A 70 -19.29 6.48 8.35
CA ALA A 70 -18.01 5.79 8.49
C ALA A 70 -17.03 6.24 7.40
N ILE A 71 -15.74 6.21 7.74
CA ILE A 71 -14.63 6.48 6.83
C ILE A 71 -13.70 5.25 6.87
N ILE A 72 -13.53 4.62 5.72
CA ILE A 72 -12.50 3.60 5.47
C ILE A 72 -11.33 4.33 4.83
N VAL A 73 -10.14 4.29 5.43
CA VAL A 73 -9.02 5.11 4.96
C VAL A 73 -7.70 4.35 4.93
N ALA A 74 -6.92 4.58 3.86
CA ALA A 74 -5.52 4.22 3.75
C ALA A 74 -4.69 5.51 3.86
N ALA A 75 -4.01 5.73 4.99
CA ALA A 75 -3.34 6.99 5.27
C ALA A 75 -2.03 7.16 4.48
N ASN A 76 -1.88 8.25 3.73
CA ASN A 76 -0.63 8.61 3.07
C ASN A 76 0.41 9.09 4.11
N GLY A 77 0.04 10.06 4.94
CA GLY A 77 0.83 10.55 6.07
C GLY A 77 0.11 10.27 7.40
N PRO A 78 0.55 9.28 8.21
CA PRO A 78 -0.18 8.88 9.42
C PRO A 78 -0.34 10.00 10.44
N ASP A 79 0.66 10.88 10.60
CA ASP A 79 0.58 12.05 11.47
C ASP A 79 -0.24 13.17 10.85
N ALA A 80 -0.07 13.41 9.55
CA ALA A 80 -0.72 14.51 8.85
C ALA A 80 -2.24 14.44 8.90
N ILE A 81 -2.81 13.25 8.65
CA ILE A 81 -4.26 13.03 8.62
C ILE A 81 -4.88 12.88 10.02
N SER A 82 -4.08 12.64 11.06
CA SER A 82 -4.55 12.28 12.39
C SER A 82 -5.50 13.32 13.02
N SER A 83 -5.25 14.62 12.80
CA SER A 83 -6.11 15.67 13.34
C SER A 83 -7.51 15.65 12.73
N ALA A 84 -7.60 15.50 11.40
CA ALA A 84 -8.88 15.40 10.69
C ALA A 84 -9.67 14.14 11.08
N LEU A 85 -8.99 13.00 11.25
CA LEU A 85 -9.62 11.76 11.69
C LEU A 85 -10.11 11.83 13.14
N LYS A 86 -9.36 12.48 14.05
CA LYS A 86 -9.83 12.72 15.44
C LYS A 86 -11.06 13.60 15.47
N GLU A 87 -11.11 14.63 14.65
CA GLU A 87 -12.28 15.52 14.53
C GLU A 87 -13.48 14.72 13.98
N ALA A 88 -13.30 13.96 12.91
CA ALA A 88 -14.34 13.08 12.37
C ALA A 88 -14.86 12.10 13.43
N ALA A 89 -13.98 11.40 14.15
CA ALA A 89 -14.37 10.47 15.21
C ALA A 89 -15.12 11.16 16.35
N SER A 90 -14.77 12.40 16.71
CA SER A 90 -15.44 13.18 17.74
C SER A 90 -16.90 13.52 17.40
N THR A 91 -17.25 13.54 16.13
CA THR A 91 -18.64 13.72 15.66
C THR A 91 -19.42 12.40 15.57
N GLY A 92 -18.79 11.27 15.89
CA GLY A 92 -19.41 9.94 15.88
C GLY A 92 -19.14 9.12 14.62
N VAL A 93 -18.34 9.64 13.68
CA VAL A 93 -17.94 8.92 12.47
C VAL A 93 -17.05 7.73 12.86
N LYS A 94 -17.33 6.55 12.33
CA LYS A 94 -16.54 5.34 12.54
C LYS A 94 -15.32 5.33 11.62
N ILE A 95 -14.15 5.02 12.18
CA ILE A 95 -12.90 4.96 11.42
C ILE A 95 -12.46 3.51 11.27
N VAL A 96 -12.16 3.08 10.04
CA VAL A 96 -11.58 1.77 9.71
C VAL A 96 -10.35 2.00 8.84
N TYR A 97 -9.25 1.33 9.13
CA TYR A 97 -8.07 1.39 8.30
C TYR A 97 -8.00 0.21 7.33
N VAL A 98 -7.54 0.51 6.12
CA VAL A 98 -7.15 -0.48 5.11
C VAL A 98 -5.74 -0.13 4.63
N ASP A 99 -4.94 -1.13 4.28
CA ASP A 99 -3.56 -1.01 3.79
C ASP A 99 -2.60 -0.32 4.78
N SER A 100 -2.74 0.98 5.00
CA SER A 100 -1.83 1.81 5.81
C SER A 100 -2.59 2.61 6.85
N PRO A 101 -2.39 2.35 8.16
CA PRO A 101 -3.07 3.06 9.23
C PRO A 101 -2.51 4.46 9.48
N ALA A 102 -3.30 5.29 10.18
CA ALA A 102 -2.85 6.53 10.82
C ALA A 102 -2.67 6.33 12.34
N ASN A 103 -2.26 7.41 13.03
CA ASN A 103 -1.99 7.40 14.48
C ASN A 103 -3.24 7.79 15.31
N VAL A 104 -4.40 7.27 14.93
CA VAL A 104 -5.69 7.47 15.61
C VAL A 104 -6.32 6.11 15.85
N GLU A 105 -7.00 5.93 16.99
CA GLU A 105 -7.75 4.71 17.24
C GLU A 105 -8.82 4.50 16.15
N ALA A 106 -8.95 3.27 15.69
CA ALA A 106 -9.94 2.86 14.73
C ALA A 106 -10.68 1.61 15.19
N GLU A 107 -11.82 1.31 14.57
CA GLU A 107 -12.61 0.12 14.87
C GLU A 107 -11.86 -1.16 14.47
N ALA A 108 -11.17 -1.13 13.31
CA ALA A 108 -10.36 -2.24 12.80
C ALA A 108 -9.30 -1.76 11.80
N THR A 109 -8.31 -2.61 11.52
CA THR A 109 -7.27 -2.41 10.49
C THR A 109 -7.11 -3.69 9.67
N PHE A 110 -7.18 -3.58 8.36
CA PHE A 110 -6.92 -4.67 7.40
C PHE A 110 -5.74 -4.29 6.53
N SER A 111 -4.62 -4.97 6.71
CA SER A 111 -3.34 -4.62 6.10
C SER A 111 -2.54 -5.88 5.79
N THR A 112 -1.45 -5.74 5.07
CA THR A 112 -0.42 -6.78 4.94
C THR A 112 0.54 -6.71 6.14
N ASP A 113 1.10 -7.84 6.59
CA ASP A 113 2.32 -7.79 7.42
C ASP A 113 3.50 -7.27 6.57
N ASN A 114 3.57 -5.93 6.52
CA ASN A 114 4.48 -5.21 5.63
C ASN A 114 5.96 -5.44 5.94
N GLU A 115 6.33 -5.63 7.23
CA GLU A 115 7.71 -5.94 7.61
C GLU A 115 8.11 -7.35 7.16
N ALA A 116 7.23 -8.34 7.40
CA ALA A 116 7.47 -9.71 6.94
C ALA A 116 7.52 -9.80 5.40
N ALA A 117 6.63 -9.08 4.71
CA ALA A 117 6.62 -9.02 3.25
C ALA A 117 7.89 -8.35 2.69
N GLY A 118 8.35 -7.26 3.30
CA GLY A 118 9.62 -6.63 2.97
C GLY A 118 10.82 -7.55 3.17
N THR A 119 10.84 -8.31 4.27
CA THR A 119 11.87 -9.32 4.53
C THR A 119 11.86 -10.41 3.45
N THR A 120 10.67 -10.85 3.03
CA THR A 120 10.52 -11.80 1.94
C THR A 120 11.09 -11.25 0.62
N ALA A 121 10.77 -10.00 0.28
CA ALA A 121 11.33 -9.32 -0.90
C ALA A 121 12.87 -9.29 -0.88
N GLY A 122 13.45 -8.94 0.26
CA GLY A 122 14.91 -8.94 0.46
C GLY A 122 15.53 -10.33 0.28
N ASN A 123 14.91 -11.35 0.85
CA ASN A 123 15.37 -12.73 0.72
C ASN A 123 15.31 -13.24 -0.73
N GLU A 124 14.27 -12.86 -1.49
CA GLU A 124 14.19 -13.19 -2.90
C GLU A 124 15.32 -12.54 -3.72
N MET A 125 15.63 -11.26 -3.44
CA MET A 125 16.75 -10.57 -4.08
C MET A 125 18.08 -11.20 -3.70
N LEU A 126 18.33 -11.46 -2.42
CA LEU A 126 19.56 -12.10 -1.94
C LEU A 126 19.76 -13.47 -2.56
N LYS A 127 18.71 -14.27 -2.65
CA LYS A 127 18.77 -15.57 -3.31
C LYS A 127 19.19 -15.43 -4.77
N ALA A 128 18.57 -14.53 -5.52
CA ALA A 128 18.87 -14.33 -6.94
C ALA A 128 20.31 -13.81 -7.16
N LEU A 129 20.78 -12.86 -6.34
CA LEU A 129 22.15 -12.35 -6.38
C LEU A 129 23.16 -13.49 -6.12
N LYS A 130 22.90 -14.32 -5.12
CA LYS A 130 23.76 -15.46 -4.77
C LYS A 130 23.76 -16.53 -5.89
N ASP A 131 22.61 -16.82 -6.48
CA ASP A 131 22.51 -17.76 -7.59
C ASP A 131 23.26 -17.24 -8.85
N ALA A 132 23.35 -15.90 -9.02
CA ALA A 132 24.15 -15.23 -10.04
C ALA A 132 25.66 -15.10 -9.68
N GLY A 133 26.09 -15.59 -8.51
CA GLY A 133 27.47 -15.49 -8.05
C GLY A 133 27.87 -14.10 -7.54
N VAL A 134 26.90 -13.19 -7.31
CA VAL A 134 27.14 -11.85 -6.78
C VAL A 134 27.07 -11.91 -5.26
N THR A 135 28.17 -11.60 -4.59
CA THR A 135 28.31 -11.70 -3.13
C THR A 135 28.38 -10.35 -2.42
N SER A 136 28.55 -9.26 -3.16
CA SER A 136 28.60 -7.88 -2.64
C SER A 136 28.18 -6.89 -3.72
N GLY A 137 27.90 -5.65 -3.33
CA GLY A 137 27.52 -4.58 -4.24
C GLY A 137 26.54 -3.62 -3.61
N LYS A 138 26.12 -2.63 -4.37
CA LYS A 138 25.16 -1.62 -3.93
C LYS A 138 23.73 -2.02 -4.28
N ILE A 139 22.80 -1.77 -3.37
CA ILE A 139 21.36 -1.99 -3.56
C ILE A 139 20.64 -0.66 -3.41
N GLY A 140 19.88 -0.25 -4.42
CA GLY A 140 19.02 0.93 -4.37
C GLY A 140 17.65 0.62 -3.75
N ILE A 141 17.04 1.61 -3.08
CA ILE A 141 15.70 1.51 -2.53
C ILE A 141 14.89 2.73 -2.97
N VAL A 142 13.80 2.49 -3.69
CA VAL A 142 12.85 3.52 -4.13
C VAL A 142 11.58 3.39 -3.29
N ASN A 143 11.29 4.42 -2.49
CA ASN A 143 10.13 4.44 -1.60
C ASN A 143 9.18 5.59 -1.94
N VAL A 144 8.00 5.61 -1.32
CA VAL A 144 6.98 6.66 -1.52
C VAL A 144 7.41 7.94 -0.85
N ASN A 145 7.50 7.90 0.47
CA ASN A 145 7.94 8.99 1.35
C ASN A 145 8.46 8.39 2.68
N ALA A 146 8.91 9.23 3.58
CA ALA A 146 9.48 8.80 4.87
C ALA A 146 8.42 8.55 5.96
N ALA A 147 7.13 8.64 5.66
CA ALA A 147 6.05 8.66 6.65
C ALA A 147 5.02 7.54 6.48
N THR A 148 4.70 7.13 5.26
CA THR A 148 3.65 6.12 4.98
C THR A 148 3.98 4.79 5.69
N ASP A 149 3.13 4.39 6.63
CA ASP A 149 3.37 3.26 7.54
C ASP A 149 3.71 1.96 6.80
N SER A 150 2.92 1.61 5.79
CA SER A 150 3.10 0.35 5.04
C SER A 150 4.46 0.30 4.34
N THR A 151 4.86 1.35 3.64
CA THR A 151 6.09 1.36 2.84
C THR A 151 7.34 1.55 3.68
N VAL A 152 7.25 2.25 4.81
CA VAL A 152 8.34 2.32 5.81
C VAL A 152 8.61 0.94 6.41
N LYS A 153 7.58 0.17 6.72
CA LYS A 153 7.73 -1.21 7.23
C LYS A 153 8.28 -2.16 6.17
N ARG A 154 7.86 -2.04 4.90
CA ARG A 154 8.40 -2.82 3.78
C ARG A 154 9.92 -2.59 3.65
N GLU A 155 10.34 -1.33 3.69
CA GLU A 155 11.76 -0.98 3.67
C GLU A 155 12.51 -1.53 4.88
N ALA A 156 11.96 -1.40 6.10
CA ALA A 156 12.58 -1.94 7.30
C ALA A 156 12.79 -3.46 7.20
N GLY A 157 11.78 -4.20 6.76
CA GLY A 157 11.88 -5.64 6.53
C GLY A 157 12.90 -6.00 5.45
N PHE A 158 12.92 -5.24 4.34
CA PHE A 158 13.89 -5.44 3.27
C PHE A 158 15.33 -5.23 3.78
N ARG A 159 15.59 -4.16 4.51
CA ARG A 159 16.91 -3.88 5.11
C ARG A 159 17.35 -4.98 6.07
N LYS A 160 16.42 -5.49 6.87
CA LYS A 160 16.68 -6.59 7.82
C LYS A 160 17.17 -7.86 7.13
N ALA A 161 16.67 -8.18 5.94
CA ALA A 161 17.13 -9.34 5.17
C ALA A 161 18.61 -9.23 4.74
N PHE A 162 19.15 -8.03 4.62
CA PHE A 162 20.52 -7.78 4.23
C PHE A 162 21.50 -7.62 5.42
N GLU A 163 21.01 -7.69 6.67
CA GLU A 163 21.87 -7.61 7.85
C GLU A 163 22.91 -8.73 7.84
N GLY A 164 24.17 -8.35 8.13
CA GLY A 164 25.28 -9.31 8.15
C GLY A 164 25.77 -9.78 6.77
N THR A 165 25.31 -9.17 5.69
CA THR A 165 25.81 -9.41 4.34
C THR A 165 26.84 -8.34 3.92
N ASP A 166 27.56 -8.59 2.84
CA ASP A 166 28.53 -7.65 2.26
C ASP A 166 27.90 -6.68 1.23
N PHE A 167 26.57 -6.58 1.20
CA PHE A 167 25.86 -5.63 0.35
C PHE A 167 25.69 -4.28 1.05
N GLU A 168 25.88 -3.19 0.31
CA GLU A 168 25.63 -1.82 0.75
C GLU A 168 24.20 -1.40 0.36
N LEU A 169 23.31 -1.28 1.34
CA LEU A 169 22.01 -0.66 1.10
C LEU A 169 22.15 0.85 1.04
N MET A 170 21.93 1.42 -0.13
CA MET A 170 22.07 2.85 -0.36
C MET A 170 21.02 3.66 0.42
N GLU A 171 21.23 4.97 0.52
CA GLU A 171 20.23 5.88 1.07
C GLU A 171 18.95 5.83 0.23
N THR A 172 17.81 5.70 0.90
CA THR A 172 16.49 5.64 0.26
C THR A 172 16.18 6.92 -0.48
N GLN A 173 15.66 6.80 -1.69
CA GLN A 173 15.14 7.91 -2.47
C GLN A 173 13.62 7.80 -2.60
N TYR A 174 12.97 8.95 -2.59
CA TYR A 174 11.50 9.05 -2.52
C TYR A 174 10.90 9.53 -3.83
N GLY A 175 10.12 8.65 -4.47
CA GLY A 175 9.45 8.92 -5.75
C GLY A 175 7.98 9.34 -5.59
N GLU A 176 7.49 9.53 -4.36
CA GLU A 176 6.10 9.91 -4.06
C GLU A 176 5.06 8.93 -4.65
N GLY A 177 5.48 7.70 -4.93
CA GLY A 177 4.65 6.69 -5.59
C GLY A 177 4.42 6.93 -7.08
N ASP A 178 5.02 7.98 -7.66
CA ASP A 178 4.97 8.29 -9.09
C ASP A 178 5.98 7.42 -9.86
N ALA A 179 5.51 6.73 -10.91
CA ALA A 179 6.33 5.81 -11.68
C ALA A 179 7.45 6.52 -12.47
N ALA A 180 7.21 7.72 -12.97
CA ALA A 180 8.21 8.45 -13.76
C ALA A 180 9.32 9.03 -12.87
N LYS A 181 8.97 9.60 -11.71
CA LYS A 181 9.95 10.02 -10.69
C LYS A 181 10.75 8.83 -10.19
N SER A 182 10.10 7.71 -9.90
CA SER A 182 10.73 6.48 -9.45
C SER A 182 11.67 5.90 -10.49
N GLN A 183 11.32 5.98 -11.78
CA GLN A 183 12.20 5.60 -12.89
C GLN A 183 13.47 6.45 -12.90
N THR A 184 13.35 7.77 -12.79
CA THR A 184 14.50 8.68 -12.73
C THR A 184 15.42 8.36 -11.56
N ILE A 185 14.87 8.06 -10.39
CA ILE A 185 15.62 7.63 -9.21
C ILE A 185 16.36 6.32 -9.48
N ALA A 186 15.68 5.33 -10.04
CA ALA A 186 16.27 4.03 -10.36
C ALA A 186 17.37 4.14 -11.43
N GLU A 187 17.20 4.98 -12.44
CA GLU A 187 18.25 5.30 -13.44
C GLU A 187 19.50 5.91 -12.77
N ASN A 188 19.31 6.79 -11.79
CA ASN A 188 20.42 7.35 -11.01
C ASN A 188 21.15 6.28 -10.20
N TYR A 189 20.44 5.32 -9.59
CA TYR A 189 21.07 4.17 -8.92
C TYR A 189 21.84 3.29 -9.91
N ILE A 190 21.30 3.04 -11.09
CA ILE A 190 21.95 2.25 -12.14
C ILE A 190 23.28 2.90 -12.55
N THR A 191 23.33 4.22 -12.70
CA THR A 191 24.60 4.94 -13.01
C THR A 191 25.65 4.83 -11.90
N GLN A 192 25.24 4.55 -10.67
CA GLN A 192 26.11 4.33 -9.52
C GLN A 192 26.54 2.86 -9.36
N GLY A 193 26.16 1.99 -10.30
CA GLY A 193 26.58 0.61 -10.38
C GLY A 193 25.91 -0.33 -9.38
N VAL A 194 24.62 -0.14 -9.11
CA VAL A 194 23.86 -1.06 -8.25
C VAL A 194 23.71 -2.44 -8.90
N VAL A 195 23.65 -3.47 -8.06
CA VAL A 195 23.38 -4.86 -8.47
C VAL A 195 21.91 -5.26 -8.25
N GLY A 196 21.17 -4.46 -7.48
CA GLY A 196 19.74 -4.67 -7.24
C GLY A 196 19.02 -3.37 -6.89
N ILE A 197 17.72 -3.32 -7.15
CA ILE A 197 16.84 -2.20 -6.77
C ILE A 197 15.52 -2.75 -6.23
N PHE A 198 15.08 -2.21 -5.10
CA PHE A 198 13.79 -2.52 -4.47
C PHE A 198 12.82 -1.35 -4.62
N GLY A 199 11.63 -1.62 -5.16
CA GLY A 199 10.50 -0.69 -5.22
C GLY A 199 9.46 -1.01 -4.14
N CYS A 200 9.12 -0.04 -3.29
CA CYS A 200 8.32 -0.28 -2.09
C CYS A 200 6.80 -0.25 -2.34
N ASN A 201 6.31 0.18 -3.52
CA ASN A 201 4.90 0.22 -3.92
C ASN A 201 4.75 0.09 -5.43
N GLU A 202 3.51 0.12 -5.96
CA GLU A 202 3.22 -0.03 -7.39
C GLU A 202 4.01 0.92 -8.28
N GLY A 203 3.99 2.23 -7.98
CA GLY A 203 4.71 3.23 -8.79
C GLY A 203 6.22 3.08 -8.71
N SER A 204 6.77 2.81 -7.50
CA SER A 204 8.21 2.58 -7.32
C SER A 204 8.67 1.31 -8.03
N THR A 205 7.86 0.26 -8.03
CA THR A 205 8.14 -1.02 -8.71
C THR A 205 8.13 -0.86 -10.22
N THR A 206 7.09 -0.18 -10.73
CA THR A 206 6.97 0.11 -12.17
C THR A 206 8.14 0.96 -12.67
N GLY A 207 8.49 2.01 -11.92
CA GLY A 207 9.63 2.88 -12.25
C GLY A 207 10.96 2.11 -12.24
N THR A 208 11.17 1.26 -11.24
CA THR A 208 12.36 0.39 -11.14
C THR A 208 12.47 -0.53 -12.36
N GLY A 209 11.42 -1.23 -12.72
CA GLY A 209 11.41 -2.13 -13.87
C GLY A 209 11.64 -1.39 -15.19
N ASN A 210 11.03 -0.22 -15.37
CA ASN A 210 11.23 0.63 -16.54
C ASN A 210 12.68 1.12 -16.67
N ALA A 211 13.32 1.51 -15.56
CA ALA A 211 14.72 1.93 -15.55
C ALA A 211 15.66 0.77 -15.93
N ILE A 212 15.44 -0.43 -15.39
CA ILE A 212 16.22 -1.63 -15.76
C ILE A 212 16.03 -1.94 -17.25
N LYS A 213 14.80 -1.89 -17.75
CA LYS A 213 14.49 -2.06 -19.18
C LYS A 213 15.22 -1.05 -20.05
N ALA A 214 15.14 0.24 -19.69
CA ALA A 214 15.79 1.33 -20.43
C ALA A 214 17.32 1.22 -20.45
N SER A 215 17.92 0.72 -19.37
CA SER A 215 19.37 0.55 -19.27
C SER A 215 19.92 -0.59 -20.14
N GLY A 216 19.08 -1.55 -20.52
CA GLY A 216 19.50 -2.77 -21.19
C GLY A 216 20.34 -3.72 -20.32
N ASN A 217 20.53 -3.41 -19.04
CA ASN A 217 21.34 -4.22 -18.13
C ASN A 217 20.47 -5.24 -17.37
N THR A 218 20.36 -6.42 -17.91
CA THR A 218 19.60 -7.54 -17.31
C THR A 218 20.30 -8.20 -16.11
N GLY A 219 21.50 -7.76 -15.74
CA GLY A 219 22.22 -8.24 -14.56
C GLY A 219 21.77 -7.56 -13.25
N ILE A 220 20.92 -6.51 -13.32
CA ILE A 220 20.38 -5.84 -12.15
C ILE A 220 19.12 -6.56 -11.69
N ILE A 221 19.06 -6.96 -10.41
CA ILE A 221 17.90 -7.65 -9.84
C ILE A 221 16.88 -6.63 -9.35
N GLY A 222 15.74 -6.52 -10.05
CA GLY A 222 14.60 -5.71 -9.61
C GLY A 222 13.60 -6.54 -8.81
N VAL A 223 13.21 -6.07 -7.62
CA VAL A 223 12.14 -6.67 -6.79
C VAL A 223 11.18 -5.57 -6.38
N GLY A 224 9.89 -5.89 -6.31
CA GLY A 224 8.90 -4.88 -6.03
C GLY A 224 7.73 -5.31 -5.16
N PHE A 225 6.76 -4.43 -5.08
CA PHE A 225 5.47 -4.59 -4.41
C PHE A 225 4.32 -4.30 -5.36
N ASP A 226 3.17 -4.88 -5.03
CA ASP A 226 1.89 -4.76 -5.70
C ASP A 226 1.80 -5.53 -7.02
N LYS A 227 0.61 -5.57 -7.57
CA LYS A 227 0.31 -6.25 -8.82
C LYS A 227 -0.49 -5.33 -9.73
N SER A 228 0.11 -4.98 -10.86
CA SER A 228 -0.55 -4.28 -11.95
C SER A 228 -0.16 -4.90 -13.28
N ASP A 229 -0.88 -4.59 -14.34
CA ASP A 229 -0.54 -5.07 -15.69
C ASP A 229 0.89 -4.64 -16.09
N ALA A 230 1.28 -3.42 -15.71
CA ALA A 230 2.63 -2.91 -15.98
C ALA A 230 3.70 -3.74 -15.25
N ILE A 231 3.51 -4.05 -13.98
CA ILE A 231 4.43 -4.88 -13.19
C ILE A 231 4.51 -6.29 -13.77
N MET A 232 3.36 -6.90 -14.08
CA MET A 232 3.32 -8.24 -14.65
C MET A 232 4.04 -8.33 -15.99
N ASN A 233 3.89 -7.32 -16.86
CA ASN A 233 4.63 -7.25 -18.12
C ASN A 233 6.14 -7.15 -17.88
N LEU A 234 6.59 -6.34 -16.90
CA LEU A 234 8.01 -6.20 -16.57
C LEU A 234 8.61 -7.49 -16.00
N ILE A 235 7.85 -8.27 -15.24
CA ILE A 235 8.26 -9.58 -14.73
C ILE A 235 8.35 -10.59 -15.91
N ASN A 236 7.34 -10.65 -16.75
CA ASN A 236 7.31 -11.58 -17.90
C ASN A 236 8.40 -11.26 -18.94
N ASP A 237 8.72 -9.98 -19.10
CA ASP A 237 9.81 -9.53 -19.98
C ASP A 237 11.22 -9.71 -19.34
N GLY A 238 11.30 -10.13 -18.05
CA GLY A 238 12.55 -10.41 -17.33
C GLY A 238 13.27 -9.16 -16.78
N TYR A 239 12.60 -8.01 -16.67
CA TYR A 239 13.15 -6.79 -16.07
C TYR A 239 12.92 -6.66 -14.57
N LEU A 240 11.96 -7.42 -14.04
CA LEU A 240 11.76 -7.63 -12.61
C LEU A 240 11.82 -9.12 -12.29
N LEU A 241 12.47 -9.48 -11.19
CA LEU A 241 12.54 -10.85 -10.70
C LEU A 241 11.18 -11.31 -10.17
N CYS A 242 10.59 -10.48 -9.33
CA CYS A 242 9.32 -10.78 -8.66
C CYS A 242 8.70 -9.52 -8.06
N THR A 243 7.46 -9.68 -7.63
CA THR A 243 6.73 -8.71 -6.81
C THR A 243 6.01 -9.36 -5.65
N MET A 244 5.85 -8.60 -4.55
CA MET A 244 5.02 -8.97 -3.40
C MET A 244 3.59 -8.49 -3.67
N ALA A 245 2.73 -9.39 -4.14
CA ALA A 245 1.34 -9.07 -4.46
C ALA A 245 0.47 -9.16 -3.20
N GLN A 246 -0.14 -8.06 -2.83
CA GLN A 246 -1.09 -7.97 -1.72
C GLN A 246 -2.49 -8.45 -2.14
N ASN A 247 -3.45 -8.44 -1.21
CA ASN A 247 -4.87 -8.76 -1.44
C ASN A 247 -5.75 -7.51 -1.19
N PRO A 248 -5.66 -6.46 -2.04
CA PRO A 248 -6.39 -5.22 -1.83
C PRO A 248 -7.91 -5.38 -1.92
N ASP A 249 -8.41 -6.30 -2.74
CA ASP A 249 -9.83 -6.65 -2.83
C ASP A 249 -10.37 -7.15 -1.48
N LEU A 250 -9.60 -8.00 -0.78
CA LEU A 250 -9.94 -8.48 0.55
C LEU A 250 -9.91 -7.34 1.58
N MET A 251 -8.92 -6.43 1.51
CA MET A 251 -8.86 -5.25 2.37
C MET A 251 -10.11 -4.38 2.20
N GLY A 252 -10.50 -4.12 0.96
CA GLY A 252 -11.70 -3.33 0.65
C GLY A 252 -12.97 -3.98 1.16
N LYS A 253 -13.13 -5.28 0.93
CA LYS A 253 -14.25 -6.09 1.39
C LYS A 253 -14.36 -6.05 2.93
N ASP A 254 -13.29 -6.45 3.61
CA ASP A 254 -13.29 -6.57 5.08
C ASP A 254 -13.42 -5.20 5.74
N GLY A 255 -12.88 -4.13 5.11
CA GLY A 255 -13.06 -2.76 5.53
C GLY A 255 -14.53 -2.33 5.56
N VAL A 256 -15.30 -2.68 4.54
CA VAL A 256 -16.74 -2.38 4.47
C VAL A 256 -17.52 -3.21 5.49
N ASP A 257 -17.25 -4.52 5.61
CA ASP A 257 -17.89 -5.36 6.65
C ASP A 257 -17.66 -4.78 8.05
N ALA A 258 -16.42 -4.39 8.37
CA ALA A 258 -16.08 -3.79 9.65
C ALA A 258 -16.79 -2.46 9.89
N ALA A 259 -16.85 -1.59 8.88
CA ALA A 259 -17.56 -0.31 8.98
C ALA A 259 -19.05 -0.51 9.27
N VAL A 260 -19.71 -1.41 8.55
CA VAL A 260 -21.13 -1.74 8.77
C VAL A 260 -21.36 -2.30 10.17
N ARG A 261 -20.54 -3.23 10.63
CA ARG A 261 -20.64 -3.80 11.99
C ARG A 261 -20.44 -2.74 13.07
N ALA A 262 -19.50 -1.82 12.88
CA ALA A 262 -19.29 -0.70 13.81
C ALA A 262 -20.49 0.25 13.82
N LEU A 263 -21.10 0.55 12.67
CA LEU A 263 -22.34 1.34 12.58
C LEU A 263 -23.53 0.65 13.25
N GLN A 264 -23.56 -0.68 13.25
CA GLN A 264 -24.55 -1.48 13.97
C GLN A 264 -24.28 -1.57 15.49
N GLY A 265 -23.25 -0.90 15.97
CA GLY A 265 -22.90 -0.83 17.40
C GLY A 265 -22.09 -2.03 17.91
N GLN A 266 -21.49 -2.83 17.04
CA GLN A 266 -20.54 -3.87 17.44
C GLN A 266 -19.21 -3.22 17.80
N THR A 267 -18.60 -3.65 18.90
CA THR A 267 -17.25 -3.26 19.28
C THR A 267 -16.27 -4.22 18.61
N LEU A 268 -15.39 -3.71 17.74
CA LEU A 268 -14.37 -4.51 17.05
C LEU A 268 -13.02 -4.49 17.78
N GLY A 269 -12.84 -3.55 18.71
CA GLY A 269 -11.69 -3.54 19.64
C GLY A 269 -10.35 -3.23 18.98
N GLY A 270 -10.34 -2.51 17.85
CA GLY A 270 -9.11 -2.18 17.14
C GLY A 270 -8.44 -3.40 16.50
N LEU A 271 -9.23 -4.42 16.11
CA LEU A 271 -8.71 -5.64 15.46
C LEU A 271 -7.79 -5.30 14.30
N THR A 272 -6.58 -5.86 14.30
CA THR A 272 -5.66 -5.81 13.16
C THR A 272 -5.62 -7.18 12.51
N THR A 273 -5.87 -7.23 11.20
CA THR A 273 -5.89 -8.46 10.41
C THR A 273 -4.86 -8.35 9.29
N ASP A 274 -3.96 -9.35 9.22
CA ASP A 274 -3.09 -9.54 8.06
C ASP A 274 -3.90 -10.17 6.93
N THR A 275 -3.99 -9.47 5.80
CA THR A 275 -4.70 -9.94 4.60
C THR A 275 -3.83 -10.83 3.70
N GLY A 276 -2.57 -11.01 4.07
CA GLY A 276 -1.62 -11.87 3.37
C GLY A 276 -0.96 -11.22 2.16
N VAL A 277 0.09 -11.90 1.68
CA VAL A 277 0.88 -11.50 0.50
C VAL A 277 1.35 -12.74 -0.24
N SER A 278 1.48 -12.64 -1.57
CA SER A 278 2.02 -13.69 -2.42
C SER A 278 3.22 -13.20 -3.22
N VAL A 279 4.24 -14.03 -3.37
CA VAL A 279 5.37 -13.76 -4.28
C VAL A 279 4.97 -14.17 -5.68
N ILE A 280 4.96 -13.23 -6.61
CA ILE A 280 4.70 -13.49 -8.04
C ILE A 280 6.00 -13.37 -8.82
N LYS A 281 6.29 -14.37 -9.63
CA LYS A 281 7.43 -14.46 -10.57
C LYS A 281 6.90 -14.74 -11.98
N ALA A 282 7.77 -14.66 -12.97
CA ALA A 282 7.45 -15.18 -14.30
C ALA A 282 7.14 -16.69 -14.23
N ASP A 283 6.21 -17.13 -15.08
CA ASP A 283 5.82 -18.53 -15.24
C ASP A 283 6.95 -19.40 -15.82
#